data_b599d9dc3814d699f6854f002592e3fd
#
_entry.id   b599d9dc3814d699f6854f002592e3fd
#
_cell.length_a   1.000
_cell.length_b   1.000
_cell.length_c   1.000
_cell.angle_alpha   90.00
_cell.angle_beta   90.00
_cell.angle_gamma   90.00
#
_symmetry.space_group_name_H-M   'P 1'
#
loop_
_entity.id
_entity.type
_entity.pdbx_description
1 polymer ?
#
loop_
_entity_poly.entity_id
_entity_poly.type
_entity_poly.pdbx_seq_one_letter_code
_entity_poly.pdbx_strand_id
1 'polypeptide(L)'
;NNLFFNKGYGMLSLKHLPVSSFNENLAYLHKDCVAYKVDDINALTKIEIHGGVKTVYAFLQVVDDAKLVKPTEIALNNEAFEQINLPEGANISISLSTPPPSLASVKRKIAGNILSSGEYSSIINDITARRYSNMDIASFLVASGSFMSAPEVLALTEALVGDNVFHWDNEGIVVDHHCLGGVPGNKTDIIITAMVGAYG
;
A
#
# COMPACT_ATOMS: atom_id res chain seq x y z
N ASN A 1 23.70 16.11 8.66
CA ASN A 1 24.32 15.01 9.41
C ASN A 1 23.61 13.71 9.08
N ASN A 2 23.98 13.12 7.93
CA ASN A 2 23.51 11.82 7.47
C ASN A 2 24.38 10.72 8.09
N LEU A 3 24.05 10.27 9.30
CA LEU A 3 24.79 9.20 9.99
C LEU A 3 23.93 7.96 10.27
N PHE A 4 22.72 7.86 9.68
CA PHE A 4 21.83 6.71 9.86
C PHE A 4 21.58 5.86 8.60
N PHE A 5 22.28 6.10 7.52
CA PHE A 5 22.21 5.26 6.32
C PHE A 5 23.45 4.38 6.22
N ASN A 6 23.47 3.24 6.87
CA ASN A 6 24.21 2.05 6.42
C ASN A 6 24.24 0.92 7.47
N LYS A 7 23.08 0.41 7.88
CA LYS A 7 23.01 -0.99 8.31
C LYS A 7 22.14 -1.75 7.29
N GLY A 8 22.61 -1.75 6.04
CA GLY A 8 22.10 -2.66 5.04
C GLY A 8 22.53 -4.06 5.45
N TYR A 9 21.61 -4.92 5.81
CA TYR A 9 21.83 -6.36 5.87
C TYR A 9 22.30 -6.79 4.50
N GLY A 10 23.39 -7.53 4.40
CA GLY A 10 24.05 -7.88 3.14
C GLY A 10 23.09 -8.16 1.96
N MET A 11 23.63 -8.17 0.76
CA MET A 11 22.84 -8.42 -0.45
C MET A 11 22.26 -9.83 -0.39
N LEU A 12 20.94 -9.94 -0.55
CA LEU A 12 20.19 -11.19 -0.62
C LEU A 12 19.77 -11.45 -2.06
N SER A 13 19.74 -12.71 -2.45
CA SER A 13 19.25 -13.12 -3.76
C SER A 13 17.73 -13.20 -3.76
N LEU A 14 17.07 -12.50 -4.67
CA LEU A 14 15.63 -12.48 -4.81
C LEU A 14 15.11 -13.83 -5.33
N LYS A 15 14.10 -14.36 -4.69
CA LYS A 15 13.37 -15.56 -5.11
C LYS A 15 11.88 -15.27 -5.21
N HIS A 16 11.22 -15.84 -6.20
CA HIS A 16 9.76 -15.83 -6.28
C HIS A 16 9.17 -17.03 -5.56
N LEU A 17 8.23 -16.80 -4.67
CA LEU A 17 7.42 -17.84 -4.05
C LEU A 17 5.98 -17.70 -4.57
N PRO A 18 5.46 -18.62 -5.39
CA PRO A 18 4.15 -18.48 -6.03
C PRO A 18 3.00 -18.74 -5.04
N VAL A 19 2.88 -17.86 -4.07
CA VAL A 19 1.82 -17.83 -3.06
C VAL A 19 1.15 -16.47 -3.12
N SER A 20 -0.17 -16.43 -3.08
CA SER A 20 -0.97 -15.20 -2.99
C SER A 20 -1.57 -15.02 -1.60
N SER A 21 -1.65 -13.81 -1.11
CA SER A 21 -2.06 -13.45 0.24
C SER A 21 -3.03 -12.27 0.30
N PHE A 22 -4.08 -12.28 -0.51
CA PHE A 22 -5.15 -11.27 -0.48
C PHE A 22 -4.63 -9.82 -0.44
N ASN A 23 -3.76 -9.47 -1.37
CA ASN A 23 -3.15 -8.13 -1.50
C ASN A 23 -2.17 -7.72 -0.37
N GLU A 24 -1.76 -8.61 0.51
CA GLU A 24 -0.65 -8.34 1.42
C GLU A 24 0.69 -8.71 0.79
N ASN A 25 1.67 -7.86 0.95
CA ASN A 25 3.04 -8.18 0.58
C ASN A 25 3.68 -9.00 1.69
N LEU A 26 4.15 -10.19 1.35
CA LEU A 26 4.87 -11.07 2.26
C LEU A 26 6.29 -11.32 1.75
N ALA A 27 7.23 -11.30 2.67
CA ALA A 27 8.62 -11.66 2.45
C ALA A 27 9.01 -12.80 3.38
N TYR A 28 9.77 -13.76 2.88
CA TYR A 28 10.18 -14.96 3.61
C TYR A 28 11.69 -14.98 3.73
N LEU A 29 12.20 -15.12 4.95
CA LEU A 29 13.61 -15.33 5.25
C LEU A 29 13.80 -16.67 5.96
N HIS A 30 14.91 -17.31 5.67
CA HIS A 30 15.32 -18.49 6.45
C HIS A 30 15.76 -18.07 7.85
N LYS A 31 15.44 -18.85 8.89
CA LYS A 31 15.84 -18.58 10.28
C LYS A 31 17.35 -18.40 10.49
N ASP A 32 18.15 -19.01 9.61
CA ASP A 32 19.60 -18.90 9.65
C ASP A 32 20.16 -17.78 8.77
N CYS A 33 19.32 -16.96 8.17
CA CYS A 33 19.74 -15.77 7.44
C CYS A 33 20.44 -14.78 8.38
N VAL A 34 21.58 -14.27 7.94
CA VAL A 34 22.37 -13.30 8.73
C VAL A 34 21.55 -12.05 9.04
N ALA A 35 20.77 -11.59 8.09
CA ALA A 35 19.90 -10.41 8.25
C ALA A 35 18.85 -10.60 9.36
N TYR A 36 18.38 -11.82 9.56
CA TYR A 36 17.44 -12.14 10.64
C TYR A 36 18.10 -12.20 12.03
N LYS A 37 19.39 -12.59 12.08
CA LYS A 37 20.11 -12.80 13.35
C LYS A 37 20.71 -11.52 13.95
N VAL A 38 20.94 -10.49 13.14
CA VAL A 38 21.73 -9.29 13.55
C VAL A 38 20.91 -8.25 14.27
N ASP A 39 19.63 -8.15 13.99
CA ASP A 39 18.73 -7.21 14.70
C ASP A 39 17.50 -7.97 15.21
N ASP A 40 16.82 -7.38 16.20
CA ASP A 40 15.56 -7.89 16.77
C ASP A 40 14.40 -7.92 15.74
N ILE A 41 14.70 -8.41 14.51
CA ILE A 41 13.71 -8.63 13.48
C ILE A 41 12.88 -9.84 13.90
N ASN A 42 11.70 -9.58 14.41
CA ASN A 42 10.75 -10.62 14.77
C ASN A 42 9.86 -10.97 13.55
N ALA A 43 9.36 -12.20 13.51
CA ALA A 43 8.29 -12.57 12.59
C ALA A 43 7.14 -11.55 12.70
N LEU A 44 6.48 -11.22 11.58
CA LEU A 44 5.46 -10.20 11.42
C LEU A 44 5.96 -8.74 11.49
N THR A 45 7.26 -8.50 11.60
CA THR A 45 7.81 -7.16 11.45
C THR A 45 7.69 -6.70 9.99
N LYS A 46 7.33 -5.45 9.79
CA LYS A 46 7.32 -4.86 8.45
C LYS A 46 8.72 -4.46 8.05
N ILE A 47 9.13 -4.86 6.87
CA ILE A 47 10.46 -4.57 6.29
C ILE A 47 10.32 -3.78 5.00
N GLU A 48 11.36 -3.02 4.70
CA GLU A 48 11.56 -2.36 3.41
C GLU A 48 12.52 -3.19 2.58
N ILE A 49 12.14 -3.49 1.35
CA ILE A 49 12.90 -4.28 0.39
C ILE A 49 13.34 -3.35 -0.72
N HIS A 50 14.65 -3.14 -0.83
CA HIS A 50 15.22 -2.19 -1.78
C HIS A 50 15.81 -2.94 -2.96
N GLY A 51 15.23 -2.73 -4.13
CA GLY A 51 15.67 -3.30 -5.41
C GLY A 51 15.90 -2.20 -6.45
N GLY A 52 17.16 -1.78 -6.64
CA GLY A 52 17.47 -0.65 -7.52
C GLY A 52 16.84 0.66 -7.06
N VAL A 53 15.95 1.21 -7.88
CA VAL A 53 15.21 2.46 -7.55
C VAL A 53 13.88 2.22 -6.84
N LYS A 54 13.45 0.96 -6.72
CA LYS A 54 12.17 0.60 -6.10
C LYS A 54 12.34 0.16 -4.66
N THR A 55 11.38 0.55 -3.84
CA THR A 55 11.22 0.06 -2.47
C THR A 55 9.84 -0.58 -2.32
N VAL A 56 9.79 -1.79 -1.80
CA VAL A 56 8.56 -2.52 -1.51
C VAL A 56 8.48 -2.79 -0.02
N TYR A 57 7.31 -2.56 0.57
CA TYR A 57 7.03 -2.85 1.97
C TYR A 57 6.37 -4.22 2.07
N ALA A 58 6.87 -5.08 2.95
CA ALA A 58 6.33 -6.43 3.15
C ALA A 58 6.38 -6.85 4.62
N PHE A 59 5.49 -7.75 5.02
CA PHE A 59 5.57 -8.42 6.32
C PHE A 59 6.50 -9.61 6.25
N LEU A 60 7.42 -9.67 7.21
CA LEU A 60 8.39 -10.75 7.28
C LEU A 60 7.77 -12.01 7.87
N GLN A 61 7.98 -13.12 7.18
CA GLN A 61 7.71 -14.48 7.63
C GLN A 61 9.03 -15.24 7.76
N VAL A 62 9.15 -16.09 8.76
CA VAL A 62 10.33 -16.89 9.00
C VAL A 62 10.10 -18.32 8.55
N VAL A 63 11.05 -18.89 7.82
CA VAL A 63 10.97 -20.23 7.26
C VAL A 63 12.10 -21.08 7.82
N ASP A 64 11.79 -22.34 8.15
CA ASP A 64 12.75 -23.32 8.66
C ASP A 64 13.30 -24.25 7.57
N ASP A 65 12.65 -24.32 6.42
CA ASP A 65 13.02 -25.22 5.33
C ASP A 65 13.88 -24.52 4.29
N ALA A 66 15.17 -24.87 4.25
CA ALA A 66 16.13 -24.34 3.27
C ALA A 66 15.83 -24.74 1.82
N LYS A 67 14.92 -25.70 1.58
CA LYS A 67 14.43 -25.99 0.23
C LYS A 67 13.48 -24.93 -0.29
N LEU A 68 12.71 -24.31 0.62
CA LEU A 68 11.84 -23.19 0.28
C LEU A 68 12.63 -21.90 0.10
N VAL A 69 13.45 -21.53 1.09
CA VAL A 69 14.24 -20.30 1.08
C VAL A 69 15.59 -20.59 1.70
N LYS A 70 16.68 -20.36 0.98
CA LYS A 70 18.05 -20.53 1.52
C LYS A 70 18.44 -19.37 2.42
N PRO A 71 19.43 -19.55 3.33
CA PRO A 71 19.91 -18.47 4.21
C PRO A 71 20.44 -17.23 3.49
N THR A 72 20.77 -17.33 2.21
CA THR A 72 21.27 -16.23 1.37
C THR A 72 20.18 -15.64 0.46
N GLU A 73 18.96 -16.13 0.57
CA GLU A 73 17.84 -15.72 -0.27
C GLU A 73 16.79 -14.97 0.55
N ILE A 74 16.02 -14.13 -0.12
CA ILE A 74 14.73 -13.64 0.32
C ILE A 74 13.69 -14.01 -0.71
N ALA A 75 12.62 -14.66 -0.29
CA ALA A 75 11.52 -14.98 -1.19
C ALA A 75 10.37 -14.00 -0.99
N LEU A 76 9.74 -13.62 -2.09
CA LEU A 76 8.58 -12.74 -2.10
C LEU A 76 7.37 -13.49 -2.65
N ASN A 77 6.19 -13.24 -2.08
CA ASN A 77 4.93 -13.70 -2.63
C ASN A 77 4.60 -13.01 -3.96
N ASN A 78 3.53 -13.43 -4.63
CA ASN A 78 3.15 -12.89 -5.94
C ASN A 78 3.04 -11.36 -5.90
N GLU A 79 2.33 -10.81 -4.92
CA GLU A 79 2.04 -9.38 -4.82
C GLU A 79 3.31 -8.53 -4.63
N ALA A 80 4.21 -8.96 -3.76
CA ALA A 80 5.47 -8.25 -3.51
C ALA A 80 6.44 -8.40 -4.68
N PHE A 81 6.48 -9.59 -5.31
CA PHE A 81 7.35 -9.87 -6.43
C PHE A 81 6.96 -9.06 -7.68
N GLU A 82 5.68 -8.97 -7.98
CA GLU A 82 5.17 -8.13 -9.07
C GLU A 82 5.48 -6.63 -8.83
N GLN A 83 5.34 -6.18 -7.59
CA GLN A 83 5.62 -4.79 -7.24
C GLN A 83 7.09 -4.42 -7.43
N ILE A 84 8.02 -5.25 -6.95
CA ILE A 84 9.45 -4.96 -7.10
C ILE A 84 9.88 -5.02 -8.56
N ASN A 85 9.23 -5.89 -9.34
CA ASN A 85 9.44 -6.03 -10.78
C ASN A 85 10.91 -6.23 -11.15
N LEU A 86 11.57 -7.16 -10.48
CA LEU A 86 12.93 -7.59 -10.73
C LEU A 86 12.97 -9.08 -11.06
N PRO A 87 13.96 -9.56 -11.84
CA PRO A 87 14.12 -10.98 -12.13
C PRO A 87 14.55 -11.76 -10.88
N GLU A 88 14.23 -13.04 -10.82
CA GLU A 88 14.79 -13.94 -9.81
C GLU A 88 16.33 -13.92 -9.86
N GLY A 89 16.96 -14.05 -8.72
CA GLY A 89 18.40 -13.93 -8.56
C GLY A 89 18.93 -12.50 -8.46
N ALA A 90 18.08 -11.49 -8.65
CA ALA A 90 18.49 -10.10 -8.46
C ALA A 90 18.97 -9.85 -7.03
N ASN A 91 20.00 -9.02 -6.90
CA ASN A 91 20.51 -8.63 -5.60
C ASN A 91 19.63 -7.52 -5.00
N ILE A 92 19.14 -7.75 -3.82
CA ILE A 92 18.33 -6.79 -3.06
C ILE A 92 18.86 -6.65 -1.63
N SER A 93 18.55 -5.52 -1.02
CA SER A 93 18.82 -5.27 0.40
C SER A 93 17.52 -5.05 1.14
N ILE A 94 17.54 -5.29 2.45
CA ILE A 94 16.39 -5.10 3.33
C ILE A 94 16.75 -4.18 4.48
N SER A 95 15.74 -3.51 5.02
CA SER A 95 15.83 -2.73 6.25
C SER A 95 14.52 -2.81 7.03
N LEU A 96 14.58 -2.52 8.32
CA LEU A 96 13.37 -2.40 9.14
C LEU A 96 12.55 -1.20 8.64
N SER A 97 11.25 -1.42 8.44
CA SER A 97 10.35 -0.33 8.12
C SER A 97 10.00 0.47 9.38
N THR A 98 10.17 1.79 9.29
CA THR A 98 9.69 2.68 10.34
C THR A 98 8.19 2.97 10.11
N PRO A 99 7.36 2.90 11.18
CA PRO A 99 5.95 3.26 11.06
C PRO A 99 5.80 4.67 10.49
N PRO A 100 4.88 4.87 9.52
CA PRO A 100 4.68 6.18 8.94
C PRO A 100 4.18 7.18 9.99
N PRO A 101 4.65 8.44 9.97
CA PRO A 101 4.20 9.46 10.92
C PRO A 101 2.68 9.69 10.91
N SER A 102 2.03 9.49 9.79
CA SER A 102 0.57 9.61 9.62
C SER A 102 -0.25 8.64 10.49
N LEU A 103 0.35 7.55 10.99
CA LEU A 103 -0.30 6.67 11.98
C LEU A 103 -0.65 7.41 13.29
N ALA A 104 0.07 8.46 13.64
CA ALA A 104 -0.29 9.31 14.79
C ALA A 104 -1.65 10.00 14.55
N SER A 105 -1.92 10.44 13.33
CA SER A 105 -3.21 11.04 12.97
C SER A 105 -4.34 10.00 12.99
N VAL A 106 -4.09 8.77 12.56
CA VAL A 106 -5.06 7.67 12.71
C VAL A 106 -5.42 7.44 14.19
N LYS A 107 -4.42 7.39 15.07
CA LYS A 107 -4.64 7.26 16.52
C LYS A 107 -5.45 8.44 17.09
N ARG A 108 -5.19 9.65 16.62
CA ARG A 108 -5.99 10.82 16.98
C ARG A 108 -7.43 10.70 16.50
N LYS A 109 -7.65 10.18 15.28
CA LYS A 109 -9.00 9.94 14.77
C LYS A 109 -9.77 8.91 15.59
N ILE A 110 -9.13 7.81 15.96
CA ILE A 110 -9.69 6.79 16.85
C ILE A 110 -10.10 7.41 18.21
N ALA A 111 -9.33 8.38 18.70
CA ALA A 111 -9.64 9.11 19.93
C ALA A 111 -10.73 10.19 19.74
N GLY A 112 -11.37 10.28 18.57
CA GLY A 112 -12.46 11.22 18.29
C GLY A 112 -12.03 12.62 17.89
N ASN A 113 -10.75 12.83 17.59
CA ASN A 113 -10.25 14.14 17.15
C ASN A 113 -10.60 14.41 15.68
N ILE A 114 -10.76 15.69 15.36
CA ILE A 114 -10.91 16.18 13.99
C ILE A 114 -9.53 16.21 13.33
N LEU A 115 -9.44 15.73 12.11
CA LEU A 115 -8.23 15.77 11.30
C LEU A 115 -8.31 16.86 10.23
N SER A 116 -7.15 17.43 9.93
CA SER A 116 -6.98 18.40 8.84
C SER A 116 -6.88 17.72 7.48
N SER A 117 -7.07 18.49 6.40
CA SER A 117 -6.89 18.02 5.00
C SER A 117 -5.49 17.45 4.78
N GLY A 118 -4.44 18.10 5.29
CA GLY A 118 -3.05 17.59 5.17
C GLY A 118 -2.83 16.25 5.88
N GLU A 119 -3.53 15.99 6.99
CA GLU A 119 -3.46 14.70 7.68
C GLU A 119 -4.15 13.60 6.87
N TYR A 120 -5.32 13.87 6.28
CA TYR A 120 -5.98 12.93 5.37
C TYR A 120 -5.12 12.63 4.15
N SER A 121 -4.53 13.64 3.51
CA SER A 121 -3.62 13.44 2.38
C SER A 121 -2.42 12.57 2.76
N SER A 122 -1.82 12.80 3.93
CA SER A 122 -0.70 11.99 4.41
C SER A 122 -1.10 10.54 4.67
N ILE A 123 -2.28 10.31 5.25
CA ILE A 123 -2.82 8.95 5.50
C ILE A 123 -3.05 8.24 4.18
N ILE A 124 -3.73 8.86 3.22
CA ILE A 124 -4.03 8.25 1.91
C ILE A 124 -2.74 7.95 1.14
N ASN A 125 -1.78 8.86 1.14
CA ASN A 125 -0.47 8.62 0.51
C ASN A 125 0.25 7.42 1.12
N ASP A 126 0.27 7.29 2.45
CA ASP A 126 0.91 6.16 3.12
C ASP A 126 0.15 4.83 2.92
N ILE A 127 -1.19 4.87 2.79
CA ILE A 127 -1.99 3.70 2.41
C ILE A 127 -1.67 3.29 0.97
N THR A 128 -1.65 4.23 0.04
CA THR A 128 -1.34 3.98 -1.38
C THR A 128 0.09 3.44 -1.55
N ALA A 129 1.04 3.95 -0.77
CA ALA A 129 2.41 3.44 -0.72
C ALA A 129 2.53 2.09 0.02
N ARG A 130 1.42 1.49 0.47
CA ARG A 130 1.37 0.22 1.23
C ARG A 130 2.21 0.23 2.51
N ARG A 131 2.37 1.39 3.13
CA ARG A 131 3.07 1.54 4.41
C ARG A 131 2.22 1.11 5.61
N TYR A 132 0.90 1.08 5.48
CA TYR A 132 -0.05 0.65 6.51
C TYR A 132 -0.26 -0.87 6.48
N SER A 133 -0.54 -1.44 7.66
CA SER A 133 -1.09 -2.79 7.76
C SER A 133 -2.60 -2.78 7.46
N ASN A 134 -3.17 -3.94 7.12
CA ASN A 134 -4.62 -4.07 6.98
C ASN A 134 -5.35 -3.71 8.28
N MET A 135 -4.72 -3.95 9.43
CA MET A 135 -5.26 -3.59 10.75
C MET A 135 -5.31 -2.07 10.94
N ASP A 136 -4.26 -1.35 10.52
CA ASP A 136 -4.22 0.12 10.58
C ASP A 136 -5.28 0.73 9.66
N ILE A 137 -5.43 0.17 8.44
CA ILE A 137 -6.45 0.60 7.48
C ILE A 137 -7.86 0.35 8.05
N ALA A 138 -8.12 -0.84 8.58
CA ALA A 138 -9.41 -1.17 9.19
C ALA A 138 -9.73 -0.22 10.36
N SER A 139 -8.75 0.06 11.21
CA SER A 139 -8.90 0.98 12.33
C SER A 139 -9.23 2.41 11.86
N PHE A 140 -8.56 2.89 10.81
CA PHE A 140 -8.85 4.17 10.19
C PHE A 140 -10.27 4.23 9.61
N LEU A 141 -10.68 3.19 8.87
CA LEU A 141 -12.01 3.12 8.27
C LEU A 141 -13.13 3.10 9.31
N VAL A 142 -12.98 2.31 10.37
CA VAL A 142 -13.96 2.26 11.47
C VAL A 142 -14.07 3.61 12.16
N ALA A 143 -12.93 4.24 12.50
CA ALA A 143 -12.94 5.55 13.16
C ALA A 143 -13.52 6.65 12.25
N SER A 144 -13.22 6.60 10.96
CA SER A 144 -13.78 7.56 9.99
C SER A 144 -15.27 7.36 9.80
N GLY A 145 -15.74 6.11 9.66
CA GLY A 145 -17.17 5.82 9.50
C GLY A 145 -18.04 6.27 10.68
N SER A 146 -17.47 6.33 11.88
CA SER A 146 -18.22 6.67 13.10
C SER A 146 -18.22 8.16 13.48
N PHE A 147 -17.16 8.91 13.13
CA PHE A 147 -16.91 10.23 13.73
C PHE A 147 -16.43 11.28 12.72
N MET A 148 -16.88 11.26 11.48
CA MET A 148 -16.50 12.31 10.51
C MET A 148 -17.45 13.49 10.52
N SER A 149 -16.90 14.69 10.58
CA SER A 149 -17.60 15.94 10.28
C SER A 149 -17.67 16.18 8.77
N ALA A 150 -18.59 17.04 8.32
CA ALA A 150 -18.72 17.36 6.89
C ALA A 150 -17.41 17.91 6.26
N PRO A 151 -16.64 18.79 6.91
CA PRO A 151 -15.32 19.19 6.41
C PRO A 151 -14.32 18.04 6.27
N GLU A 152 -14.37 17.07 7.17
CA GLU A 152 -13.50 15.90 7.09
C GLU A 152 -13.89 14.96 5.93
N VAL A 153 -15.18 14.81 5.67
CA VAL A 153 -15.66 14.05 4.49
C VAL A 153 -15.11 14.67 3.21
N LEU A 154 -15.19 16.01 3.10
CA LEU A 154 -14.62 16.72 1.95
C LEU A 154 -13.11 16.50 1.85
N ALA A 155 -12.37 16.68 2.94
CA ALA A 155 -10.92 16.51 2.98
C ALA A 155 -10.48 15.09 2.61
N LEU A 156 -11.20 14.07 3.08
CA LEU A 156 -10.92 12.68 2.70
C LEU A 156 -11.24 12.42 1.22
N THR A 157 -12.35 12.97 0.73
CA THR A 157 -12.73 12.84 -0.69
C THR A 157 -11.67 13.48 -1.59
N GLU A 158 -11.22 14.69 -1.28
CA GLU A 158 -10.14 15.37 -1.99
C GLU A 158 -8.83 14.56 -1.98
N ALA A 159 -8.47 13.99 -0.82
CA ALA A 159 -7.29 13.15 -0.70
C ALA A 159 -7.38 11.86 -1.54
N LEU A 160 -8.56 11.25 -1.65
CA LEU A 160 -8.80 10.04 -2.44
C LEU A 160 -8.79 10.32 -3.95
N VAL A 161 -9.35 11.45 -4.34
CA VAL A 161 -9.41 11.86 -5.75
C VAL A 161 -8.02 12.28 -6.24
N GLY A 162 -7.26 13.01 -5.42
CA GLY A 162 -5.93 13.52 -5.75
C GLY A 162 -5.94 14.30 -7.06
N ASP A 163 -4.94 14.04 -7.89
CA ASP A 163 -4.78 14.67 -9.22
C ASP A 163 -5.57 13.95 -10.34
N ASN A 164 -6.38 12.93 -10.00
CA ASN A 164 -7.14 12.14 -10.97
C ASN A 164 -8.49 12.78 -11.33
N VAL A 165 -8.58 14.10 -11.35
CA VAL A 165 -9.78 14.82 -11.77
C VAL A 165 -9.66 15.15 -13.24
N PHE A 166 -10.60 14.65 -14.05
CA PHE A 166 -10.73 15.12 -15.43
C PHE A 166 -11.41 16.50 -15.43
N HIS A 167 -10.73 17.48 -15.99
CA HIS A 167 -11.27 18.80 -16.24
C HIS A 167 -11.70 18.89 -17.70
N TRP A 168 -12.97 19.19 -17.91
CA TRP A 168 -13.57 19.39 -19.24
C TRP A 168 -13.56 20.88 -19.59
N ASP A 169 -12.32 21.44 -19.65
CA ASP A 169 -12.16 22.85 -20.00
C ASP A 169 -12.56 23.08 -21.46
N ASN A 170 -13.40 24.06 -21.69
CA ASN A 170 -13.91 24.49 -23.00
C ASN A 170 -14.96 23.55 -23.69
N GLU A 171 -15.43 22.55 -23.04
CA GLU A 171 -16.61 21.84 -23.50
C GLU A 171 -17.89 22.60 -23.07
N GLY A 172 -18.93 22.51 -23.89
CA GLY A 172 -20.21 23.17 -23.58
C GLY A 172 -20.91 22.59 -22.35
N ILE A 173 -22.14 22.20 -22.47
CA ILE A 173 -22.88 21.52 -21.40
C ILE A 173 -22.35 20.09 -21.30
N VAL A 174 -21.69 19.74 -20.21
CA VAL A 174 -21.30 18.36 -19.90
C VAL A 174 -22.36 17.77 -18.98
N VAL A 175 -22.89 16.61 -19.38
CA VAL A 175 -23.91 15.87 -18.62
C VAL A 175 -23.30 14.56 -18.14
N ASP A 176 -23.37 14.33 -16.85
CA ASP A 176 -23.00 13.04 -16.25
C ASP A 176 -24.28 12.21 -15.99
N HIS A 177 -24.24 10.95 -16.38
CA HIS A 177 -25.28 9.99 -16.02
C HIS A 177 -24.78 9.08 -14.91
N HIS A 178 -25.45 9.15 -13.78
CA HIS A 178 -25.09 8.38 -12.62
C HIS A 178 -26.17 7.35 -12.32
N CYS A 179 -25.85 6.07 -12.39
CA CYS A 179 -26.75 5.04 -11.90
C CYS A 179 -26.64 4.88 -10.38
N LEU A 180 -27.69 4.36 -9.74
CA LEU A 180 -27.66 3.98 -8.33
C LEU A 180 -26.50 3.01 -8.09
N GLY A 181 -25.41 3.55 -7.54
CA GLY A 181 -24.13 2.91 -7.44
C GLY A 181 -24.15 1.62 -6.62
N GLY A 182 -23.16 0.77 -6.86
CA GLY A 182 -22.90 -0.42 -6.07
C GLY A 182 -23.64 -1.68 -6.49
N VAL A 183 -24.43 -1.66 -7.56
CA VAL A 183 -25.03 -2.88 -8.13
C VAL A 183 -24.04 -3.52 -9.11
N PRO A 184 -23.42 -4.66 -8.78
CA PRO A 184 -22.50 -5.33 -9.69
C PRO A 184 -23.18 -5.68 -11.02
N GLY A 185 -22.51 -5.37 -12.15
CA GLY A 185 -22.99 -5.70 -13.47
C GLY A 185 -24.04 -4.74 -14.05
N ASN A 186 -24.29 -3.59 -13.43
CA ASN A 186 -25.12 -2.54 -14.00
C ASN A 186 -24.45 -1.96 -15.26
N LYS A 187 -25.02 -2.24 -16.43
CA LYS A 187 -24.52 -1.79 -17.73
C LYS A 187 -25.34 -0.61 -18.29
N THR A 188 -26.23 -0.04 -17.51
CA THR A 188 -27.16 1.01 -17.93
C THR A 188 -26.42 2.24 -18.44
N ASP A 189 -25.30 2.63 -17.77
CA ASP A 189 -24.49 3.78 -18.15
C ASP A 189 -23.91 3.64 -19.55
N ILE A 190 -23.42 2.46 -19.91
CA ILE A 190 -22.87 2.18 -21.25
C ILE A 190 -23.92 2.39 -22.31
N ILE A 191 -25.14 1.92 -22.06
CA ILE A 191 -26.25 2.02 -23.01
C ILE A 191 -26.74 3.47 -23.13
N ILE A 192 -26.97 4.14 -22.00
CA ILE A 192 -27.50 5.51 -21.99
C ILE A 192 -26.47 6.49 -22.55
N THR A 193 -25.20 6.37 -22.22
CA THR A 193 -24.15 7.24 -22.76
C THR A 193 -24.06 7.14 -24.28
N ALA A 194 -24.14 5.91 -24.82
CA ALA A 194 -24.16 5.71 -26.26
C ALA A 194 -25.42 6.30 -26.92
N MET A 195 -26.57 6.17 -26.29
CA MET A 195 -27.84 6.74 -26.81
C MET A 195 -27.82 8.27 -26.79
N VAL A 196 -27.38 8.87 -25.69
CA VAL A 196 -27.28 10.33 -25.56
C VAL A 196 -26.27 10.88 -26.57
N GLY A 197 -25.09 10.26 -26.69
CA GLY A 197 -24.09 10.66 -27.68
C GLY A 197 -24.54 10.54 -29.13
N ALA A 198 -25.48 9.62 -29.45
CA ALA A 198 -26.07 9.50 -30.77
C ALA A 198 -27.18 10.54 -31.05
N TYR A 199 -27.73 11.13 -29.99
CA TYR A 199 -28.82 12.12 -30.11
C TYR A 199 -28.31 13.55 -30.28
N GLY A 200 -27.02 13.82 -29.93
CA GLY A 200 -26.31 15.12 -30.03
C GLY A 200 -26.38 15.89 -28.76
#